data_bdfff15a347f5feabba27a09a4b73b3e
#
_entry.id   bdfff15a347f5feabba27a09a4b73b3e
#
_cell.length_a   1.000
_cell.length_b   1.000
_cell.length_c   1.000
_cell.angle_alpha   90.00
_cell.angle_beta   90.00
_cell.angle_gamma   90.00
#
_symmetry.space_group_name_H-M   'P 1'
#
loop_
_entity.id
_entity.type
_entity.pdbx_description
1 polymer ?
#
loop_
_entity_poly.entity_id
_entity_poly.type
_entity_poly.pdbx_seq_one_letter_code
_entity_poly.pdbx_strand_id
1 'polypeptide(L)'
;MYLTDLSIRRPAFSWVLSLILVVFGAFVFWKLPVRELPSGLQPPVVQVQVEYASASAPIVDESVTQVLEDVIGGAEGIKNIDSKSENGKSTINIEFDTKIDLDDAANDIRERVARVVSRLPSESDPPRILKQSAGFSTTMWIALTSATWSDLELGDYAERYLVDKFSSIRNVGRIRTGGLRELSIRVWIDPIKLAANNITVQEVESALRDENVRLPAGTLEANNIDLTINIDKSYNDLDKLKQLPIKKGKDNLVRLSDVAELEFGPVTSKVLFSAQSKKALNLKTVGIGIYARSGASTVELSKDIKKKIEEVNKNLPGDLNLEIAFNRATYISEAINEVYKTLLIAFILVVIIIYLFLGNLKAVIVPAIALPVSLVATFLG
;
A
#
# COMPACT_ATOMS: atom_id res chain seq x y z
N MET A 1 -48.43 -12.51 20.22
CA MET A 1 -48.13 -13.51 21.26
C MET A 1 -48.34 -14.98 20.83
N TYR A 2 -48.53 -15.22 19.53
CA TYR A 2 -48.81 -16.59 19.00
C TYR A 2 -47.67 -17.60 19.25
N LEU A 3 -46.40 -17.14 19.11
CA LEU A 3 -45.22 -17.99 19.34
C LEU A 3 -45.04 -18.37 20.81
N THR A 4 -45.37 -17.49 21.73
CA THR A 4 -45.28 -17.72 23.19
C THR A 4 -46.29 -18.75 23.63
N ASP A 5 -47.55 -18.64 23.17
CA ASP A 5 -48.61 -19.61 23.51
C ASP A 5 -48.31 -20.99 22.93
N LEU A 6 -47.76 -21.05 21.70
CA LEU A 6 -47.38 -22.31 21.07
C LEU A 6 -46.21 -22.97 21.79
N SER A 7 -45.25 -22.19 22.26
CA SER A 7 -44.07 -22.66 23.03
C SER A 7 -44.47 -23.24 24.41
N ILE A 8 -45.44 -22.63 25.08
CA ILE A 8 -45.94 -23.12 26.36
C ILE A 8 -46.73 -24.42 26.19
N ARG A 9 -47.54 -24.51 25.14
CA ARG A 9 -48.35 -25.70 24.85
C ARG A 9 -47.56 -26.89 24.31
N ARG A 10 -46.40 -26.64 23.65
CA ARG A 10 -45.55 -27.68 23.07
C ARG A 10 -44.08 -27.44 23.41
N PRO A 11 -43.60 -27.88 24.57
CA PRO A 11 -42.21 -27.65 25.01
C PRO A 11 -41.16 -28.19 24.02
N ALA A 12 -41.45 -29.27 23.30
CA ALA A 12 -40.55 -29.77 22.25
C ALA A 12 -40.30 -28.76 21.14
N PHE A 13 -41.31 -27.94 20.81
CA PHE A 13 -41.16 -26.86 19.80
C PHE A 13 -40.16 -25.79 20.25
N SER A 14 -40.17 -25.39 21.51
CA SER A 14 -39.23 -24.42 22.07
C SER A 14 -37.79 -24.93 22.01
N TRP A 15 -37.56 -26.20 22.33
CA TRP A 15 -36.23 -26.82 22.25
C TRP A 15 -35.70 -26.86 20.82
N VAL A 16 -36.54 -27.27 19.85
CA VAL A 16 -36.18 -27.35 18.45
C VAL A 16 -35.86 -25.94 17.91
N LEU A 17 -36.70 -24.95 18.24
CA LEU A 17 -36.46 -23.54 17.80
C LEU A 17 -35.15 -22.99 18.38
N SER A 18 -34.90 -23.20 19.67
CA SER A 18 -33.65 -22.77 20.32
C SER A 18 -32.43 -23.45 19.70
N LEU A 19 -32.54 -24.78 19.41
CA LEU A 19 -31.44 -25.51 18.78
C LEU A 19 -31.15 -24.99 17.36
N ILE A 20 -32.18 -24.69 16.58
CA ILE A 20 -32.06 -24.09 15.25
C ILE A 20 -31.36 -22.77 15.35
N LEU A 21 -31.77 -21.87 16.26
CA LEU A 21 -31.14 -20.56 16.46
C LEU A 21 -29.67 -20.66 16.85
N VAL A 22 -29.33 -21.62 17.75
CA VAL A 22 -27.93 -21.86 18.16
C VAL A 22 -27.09 -22.37 16.99
N VAL A 23 -27.59 -23.38 16.26
CA VAL A 23 -26.84 -23.96 15.13
C VAL A 23 -26.59 -22.93 14.02
N PHE A 24 -27.64 -22.24 13.60
CA PHE A 24 -27.50 -21.23 12.55
C PHE A 24 -26.72 -20.02 13.03
N GLY A 25 -26.93 -19.53 14.24
CA GLY A 25 -26.17 -18.41 14.81
C GLY A 25 -24.68 -18.74 14.96
N ALA A 26 -24.33 -19.94 15.43
CA ALA A 26 -22.94 -20.38 15.50
C ALA A 26 -22.30 -20.53 14.10
N PHE A 27 -23.07 -21.04 13.13
CA PHE A 27 -22.61 -21.14 11.75
C PHE A 27 -22.30 -19.75 11.13
N VAL A 28 -23.19 -18.77 11.34
CA VAL A 28 -22.99 -17.39 10.87
C VAL A 28 -21.82 -16.76 11.62
N PHE A 29 -21.75 -16.90 12.94
CA PHE A 29 -20.65 -16.39 13.75
C PHE A 29 -19.28 -16.83 13.25
N TRP A 30 -19.11 -18.10 12.87
CA TRP A 30 -17.85 -18.60 12.32
C TRP A 30 -17.53 -18.09 10.92
N LYS A 31 -18.54 -17.68 10.16
CA LYS A 31 -18.36 -17.13 8.81
C LYS A 31 -18.23 -15.59 8.77
N LEU A 32 -18.59 -14.92 9.86
CA LEU A 32 -18.49 -13.45 9.92
C LEU A 32 -17.02 -13.01 9.82
N PRO A 33 -16.65 -12.28 8.75
CA PRO A 33 -15.30 -11.75 8.65
C PRO A 33 -15.13 -10.61 9.65
N VAL A 34 -14.10 -10.71 10.47
CA VAL A 34 -13.71 -9.60 11.36
C VAL A 34 -13.12 -8.49 10.51
N ARG A 35 -13.82 -7.36 10.44
CA ARG A 35 -13.41 -6.17 9.71
C ARG A 35 -13.22 -4.99 10.65
N GLU A 36 -12.33 -4.10 10.32
CA GLU A 36 -12.04 -2.89 11.08
C GLU A 36 -13.21 -1.89 11.04
N LEU A 37 -13.82 -1.77 9.84
CA LEU A 37 -15.01 -0.95 9.61
C LEU A 37 -15.98 -1.72 8.70
N PRO A 38 -17.28 -1.59 8.90
CA PRO A 38 -18.28 -2.08 7.96
C PRO A 38 -18.03 -1.54 6.55
N SER A 39 -18.20 -2.37 5.54
CA SER A 39 -17.92 -2.02 4.14
C SER A 39 -18.72 -0.81 3.62
N GLY A 40 -19.85 -0.48 4.25
CA GLY A 40 -20.69 0.67 3.88
C GLY A 40 -20.35 1.98 4.61
N LEU A 41 -19.42 1.95 5.57
CA LEU A 41 -19.02 3.15 6.33
C LEU A 41 -17.69 3.75 5.85
N GLN A 42 -17.02 3.11 4.91
CA GLN A 42 -15.78 3.64 4.34
C GLN A 42 -16.13 4.55 3.17
N PRO A 43 -15.86 5.86 3.26
CA PRO A 43 -16.10 6.76 2.13
C PRO A 43 -15.17 6.36 0.97
N PRO A 44 -15.67 6.37 -0.28
CA PRO A 44 -14.82 6.20 -1.43
C PRO A 44 -13.89 7.40 -1.56
N VAL A 45 -12.61 7.13 -1.81
CA VAL A 45 -11.59 8.17 -2.00
C VAL A 45 -10.93 7.98 -3.35
N VAL A 46 -10.88 9.04 -4.16
CA VAL A 46 -10.12 9.09 -5.40
C VAL A 46 -8.93 10.01 -5.19
N GLN A 47 -7.76 9.56 -5.55
CA GLN A 47 -6.54 10.37 -5.49
C GLN A 47 -6.09 10.72 -6.90
N VAL A 48 -5.83 12.01 -7.12
CA VAL A 48 -5.16 12.52 -8.33
C VAL A 48 -3.74 12.90 -7.96
N GLN A 49 -2.77 12.39 -8.69
CA GLN A 49 -1.36 12.65 -8.48
C GLN A 49 -0.71 13.11 -9.77
N VAL A 50 0.06 14.19 -9.70
CA VAL A 50 0.86 14.72 -10.81
C VAL A 50 2.28 14.94 -10.33
N GLU A 51 3.26 14.48 -11.11
CA GLU A 51 4.67 14.76 -10.89
C GLU A 51 5.10 15.88 -11.84
N TYR A 52 5.72 16.92 -11.27
CA TYR A 52 6.29 18.04 -12.00
C TYR A 52 7.72 18.26 -11.51
N ALA A 53 8.62 17.45 -12.04
CA ALA A 53 10.01 17.40 -11.61
C ALA A 53 10.64 18.81 -11.64
N SER A 54 11.46 19.10 -10.64
CA SER A 54 12.19 20.37 -10.50
C SER A 54 11.35 21.62 -10.20
N ALA A 55 10.02 21.55 -10.16
CA ALA A 55 9.18 22.68 -9.75
C ALA A 55 9.13 22.83 -8.23
N SER A 56 9.17 24.06 -7.74
CA SER A 56 8.97 24.35 -6.31
C SER A 56 7.49 24.16 -5.90
N ALA A 57 7.22 23.94 -4.62
CA ALA A 57 5.87 23.72 -4.12
C ALA A 57 4.88 24.86 -4.50
N PRO A 58 5.24 26.16 -4.45
CA PRO A 58 4.33 27.23 -4.91
C PRO A 58 4.03 27.14 -6.41
N ILE A 59 5.01 26.78 -7.25
CA ILE A 59 4.79 26.60 -8.70
C ILE A 59 3.89 25.39 -8.96
N VAL A 60 4.12 24.29 -8.26
CA VAL A 60 3.25 23.10 -8.34
C VAL A 60 1.82 23.45 -7.94
N ASP A 61 1.67 24.25 -6.88
CA ASP A 61 0.36 24.68 -6.38
C ASP A 61 -0.39 25.48 -7.44
N GLU A 62 0.22 26.56 -7.94
CA GLU A 62 -0.42 27.47 -8.89
C GLU A 62 -0.66 26.83 -10.26
N SER A 63 0.33 26.08 -10.78
CA SER A 63 0.30 25.61 -12.16
C SER A 63 -0.40 24.24 -12.33
N VAL A 64 -0.50 23.45 -11.26
CA VAL A 64 -1.01 22.09 -11.32
C VAL A 64 -2.18 21.90 -10.36
N THR A 65 -1.98 22.15 -9.05
CA THR A 65 -2.98 21.79 -8.03
C THR A 65 -4.24 22.61 -8.20
N GLN A 66 -4.16 23.95 -8.28
CA GLN A 66 -5.33 24.82 -8.44
C GLN A 66 -6.07 24.56 -9.76
N VAL A 67 -5.34 24.32 -10.86
CA VAL A 67 -5.94 24.00 -12.17
C VAL A 67 -6.79 22.71 -12.11
N LEU A 68 -6.32 21.72 -11.35
CA LEU A 68 -7.04 20.47 -11.15
C LEU A 68 -8.20 20.61 -10.16
N GLU A 69 -7.99 21.33 -9.05
CA GLU A 69 -9.05 21.59 -8.05
C GLU A 69 -10.27 22.28 -8.65
N ASP A 70 -10.05 23.28 -9.52
CA ASP A 70 -11.12 24.02 -10.19
C ASP A 70 -12.08 23.11 -10.95
N VAL A 71 -11.58 22.07 -11.61
CA VAL A 71 -12.42 21.15 -12.38
C VAL A 71 -12.95 19.97 -11.55
N ILE A 72 -12.17 19.56 -10.55
CA ILE A 72 -12.55 18.46 -9.63
C ILE A 72 -13.68 18.93 -8.72
N GLY A 73 -13.62 20.16 -8.20
CA GLY A 73 -14.60 20.70 -7.25
C GLY A 73 -16.03 20.72 -7.78
N GLY A 74 -16.23 20.64 -9.10
CA GLY A 74 -17.54 20.50 -9.72
C GLY A 74 -18.10 19.08 -9.78
N ALA A 75 -17.41 18.06 -9.27
CA ALA A 75 -17.90 16.69 -9.30
C ALA A 75 -19.02 16.47 -8.27
N GLU A 76 -19.97 15.61 -8.61
CA GLU A 76 -21.14 15.35 -7.76
C GLU A 76 -20.77 14.42 -6.59
N GLY A 77 -21.31 14.74 -5.40
CA GLY A 77 -21.14 13.90 -4.21
C GLY A 77 -19.80 14.00 -3.51
N ILE A 78 -19.01 15.00 -3.80
CA ILE A 78 -17.81 15.29 -3.04
C ILE A 78 -18.16 15.74 -1.62
N LYS A 79 -17.53 15.10 -0.64
CA LYS A 79 -17.63 15.45 0.78
C LYS A 79 -16.47 16.30 1.26
N ASN A 80 -15.25 15.98 0.81
CA ASN A 80 -14.04 16.70 1.14
C ASN A 80 -13.00 16.60 0.04
N ILE A 81 -12.21 17.66 -0.15
CA ILE A 81 -11.01 17.68 -0.99
C ILE A 81 -9.85 18.11 -0.11
N ASP A 82 -8.79 17.30 -0.10
CA ASP A 82 -7.54 17.56 0.60
C ASP A 82 -6.39 17.52 -0.40
N SER A 83 -5.72 18.66 -0.57
CA SER A 83 -4.66 18.80 -1.55
C SER A 83 -3.33 19.11 -0.87
N LYS A 84 -2.28 18.54 -1.43
CA LYS A 84 -0.92 18.72 -0.97
C LYS A 84 0.01 19.01 -2.14
N SER A 85 0.60 20.21 -2.13
CA SER A 85 1.62 20.64 -3.09
C SER A 85 3.00 20.57 -2.44
N GLU A 86 3.86 19.74 -2.99
CA GLU A 86 5.25 19.53 -2.57
C GLU A 86 6.19 19.89 -3.72
N ASN A 87 7.49 20.04 -3.43
CA ASN A 87 8.46 20.22 -4.49
C ASN A 87 8.45 19.04 -5.46
N GLY A 88 8.09 19.30 -6.70
CA GLY A 88 8.02 18.29 -7.75
C GLY A 88 6.76 17.44 -7.77
N LYS A 89 5.75 17.67 -6.91
CA LYS A 89 4.60 16.78 -6.81
C LYS A 89 3.34 17.45 -6.29
N SER A 90 2.22 17.20 -6.97
CA SER A 90 0.87 17.49 -6.50
C SER A 90 0.13 16.20 -6.13
N THR A 91 -0.62 16.22 -5.04
CA THR A 91 -1.47 15.11 -4.60
C THR A 91 -2.79 15.66 -4.11
N ILE A 92 -3.90 15.27 -4.74
CA ILE A 92 -5.26 15.69 -4.41
C ILE A 92 -6.05 14.45 -4.02
N ASN A 93 -6.56 14.42 -2.79
CA ASN A 93 -7.42 13.36 -2.27
C ASN A 93 -8.86 13.86 -2.25
N ILE A 94 -9.74 13.16 -2.92
CA ILE A 94 -11.17 13.51 -3.05
C ILE A 94 -11.98 12.44 -2.32
N GLU A 95 -12.60 12.81 -1.21
CA GLU A 95 -13.51 11.96 -0.44
C GLU A 95 -14.93 12.18 -0.92
N PHE A 96 -15.62 11.11 -1.30
CA PHE A 96 -17.01 11.13 -1.75
C PHE A 96 -17.97 10.65 -0.65
N ASP A 97 -19.24 10.92 -0.82
CA ASP A 97 -20.29 10.33 0.02
C ASP A 97 -20.28 8.81 -0.11
N THR A 98 -20.55 8.12 0.99
CA THR A 98 -20.54 6.64 1.08
C THR A 98 -21.56 5.96 0.15
N LYS A 99 -22.53 6.72 -0.39
CA LYS A 99 -23.53 6.23 -1.34
C LYS A 99 -23.01 6.15 -2.77
N ILE A 100 -21.89 6.80 -3.07
CA ILE A 100 -21.34 6.86 -4.42
C ILE A 100 -20.44 5.65 -4.64
N ASP A 101 -20.58 5.03 -5.80
CA ASP A 101 -19.69 3.96 -6.22
C ASP A 101 -18.30 4.52 -6.55
N LEU A 102 -17.25 3.82 -6.08
CA LEU A 102 -15.86 4.25 -6.26
C LEU A 102 -15.44 4.25 -7.74
N ASP A 103 -16.02 3.35 -8.54
CA ASP A 103 -15.70 3.25 -9.95
C ASP A 103 -16.32 4.39 -10.74
N ASP A 104 -17.57 4.76 -10.42
CA ASP A 104 -18.26 5.91 -11.01
C ASP A 104 -17.56 7.22 -10.63
N ALA A 105 -17.20 7.40 -9.35
CA ALA A 105 -16.45 8.55 -8.89
C ALA A 105 -15.11 8.71 -9.62
N ALA A 106 -14.36 7.61 -9.74
CA ALA A 106 -13.06 7.64 -10.41
C ALA A 106 -13.18 7.91 -11.92
N ASN A 107 -14.28 7.48 -12.56
CA ASN A 107 -14.53 7.76 -13.97
C ASN A 107 -14.91 9.23 -14.21
N ASP A 108 -15.76 9.83 -13.34
CA ASP A 108 -16.09 11.25 -13.42
C ASP A 108 -14.83 12.13 -13.22
N ILE A 109 -14.03 11.82 -12.20
CA ILE A 109 -12.76 12.55 -11.99
C ILE A 109 -11.83 12.41 -13.20
N ARG A 110 -11.73 11.22 -13.80
CA ARG A 110 -10.89 11.01 -14.99
C ARG A 110 -11.34 11.85 -16.17
N GLU A 111 -12.64 11.92 -16.40
CA GLU A 111 -13.22 12.73 -17.48
C GLU A 111 -12.96 14.22 -17.25
N ARG A 112 -13.14 14.71 -16.04
CA ARG A 112 -12.90 16.11 -15.68
C ARG A 112 -11.43 16.51 -15.82
N VAL A 113 -10.54 15.69 -15.29
CA VAL A 113 -9.08 15.89 -15.37
C VAL A 113 -8.63 15.88 -16.84
N ALA A 114 -9.16 14.97 -17.67
CA ALA A 114 -8.81 14.89 -19.08
C ALA A 114 -9.08 16.19 -19.85
N ARG A 115 -10.10 16.96 -19.45
CA ARG A 115 -10.45 18.24 -20.10
C ARG A 115 -9.39 19.33 -19.88
N VAL A 116 -8.59 19.23 -18.85
CA VAL A 116 -7.60 20.27 -18.49
C VAL A 116 -6.16 19.82 -18.61
N VAL A 117 -5.89 18.60 -19.06
CA VAL A 117 -4.51 18.10 -19.25
C VAL A 117 -3.70 19.03 -20.16
N SER A 118 -4.31 19.62 -21.21
CA SER A 118 -3.63 20.57 -22.10
C SER A 118 -3.30 21.92 -21.45
N ARG A 119 -3.85 22.22 -20.28
CA ARG A 119 -3.57 23.44 -19.51
C ARG A 119 -2.43 23.25 -18.50
N LEU A 120 -2.07 21.98 -18.22
CA LEU A 120 -0.95 21.67 -17.35
C LEU A 120 0.38 21.95 -18.06
N PRO A 121 1.45 22.24 -17.31
CA PRO A 121 2.77 22.43 -17.89
C PRO A 121 3.22 21.21 -18.72
N SER A 122 3.85 21.45 -19.87
CA SER A 122 4.33 20.37 -20.77
C SER A 122 5.38 19.46 -20.13
N GLU A 123 6.10 19.99 -19.14
CA GLU A 123 7.13 19.28 -18.39
C GLU A 123 6.57 18.45 -17.23
N SER A 124 5.26 18.55 -16.94
CA SER A 124 4.62 17.72 -15.92
C SER A 124 4.24 16.35 -16.49
N ASP A 125 4.33 15.32 -15.66
CA ASP A 125 3.82 14.00 -16.01
C ASP A 125 2.30 14.01 -16.13
N PRO A 126 1.72 13.13 -16.96
CA PRO A 126 0.28 12.97 -17.03
C PRO A 126 -0.35 12.64 -15.67
N PRO A 127 -1.52 13.24 -15.33
CA PRO A 127 -2.22 12.95 -14.08
C PRO A 127 -2.54 11.47 -13.91
N ARG A 128 -2.15 10.91 -12.76
CA ARG A 128 -2.47 9.52 -12.36
C ARG A 128 -3.65 9.54 -11.41
N ILE A 129 -4.72 8.84 -11.79
CA ILE A 129 -5.93 8.73 -10.98
C ILE A 129 -5.96 7.36 -10.32
N LEU A 130 -5.90 7.36 -9.00
CA LEU A 130 -5.81 6.17 -8.16
C LEU A 130 -7.08 6.04 -7.33
N LYS A 131 -7.73 4.89 -7.42
CA LYS A 131 -8.85 4.55 -6.54
C LYS A 131 -8.28 4.20 -5.17
N GLN A 132 -8.71 4.96 -4.16
CA GLN A 132 -8.35 4.67 -2.80
C GLN A 132 -9.60 4.19 -2.07
N SER A 133 -9.69 2.91 -1.76
CA SER A 133 -10.63 2.47 -0.75
C SER A 133 -10.14 3.02 0.60
N ALA A 134 -11.02 3.65 1.37
CA ALA A 134 -10.69 4.17 2.70
C ALA A 134 -10.26 3.01 3.61
N GLY A 135 -9.01 2.80 3.72
CA GLY A 135 -8.34 1.68 4.39
C GLY A 135 -6.85 1.68 4.05
N PHE A 136 -6.35 2.81 3.53
CA PHE A 136 -4.96 3.01 3.09
C PHE A 136 -3.93 3.06 4.23
N SER A 137 -4.34 2.66 5.43
CA SER A 137 -3.36 2.41 6.47
C SER A 137 -2.73 1.05 6.22
N THR A 138 -1.43 1.03 6.32
CA THR A 138 -0.65 -0.19 6.23
C THR A 138 -1.16 -1.22 7.25
N THR A 139 -1.47 -2.41 6.79
CA THR A 139 -1.89 -3.52 7.66
C THR A 139 -0.73 -3.99 8.52
N MET A 140 0.45 -4.10 7.90
CA MET A 140 1.68 -4.54 8.56
C MET A 140 2.90 -3.90 7.93
N TRP A 141 3.83 -3.44 8.75
CA TRP A 141 5.19 -3.14 8.34
C TRP A 141 6.12 -4.26 8.80
N ILE A 142 6.86 -4.81 7.86
CA ILE A 142 7.91 -5.79 8.09
C ILE A 142 9.24 -5.07 7.87
N ALA A 143 10.16 -5.23 8.81
CA ALA A 143 11.50 -4.71 8.72
C ALA A 143 12.43 -5.84 8.24
N LEU A 144 13.10 -5.64 7.11
CA LEU A 144 14.24 -6.45 6.68
C LEU A 144 15.49 -5.79 7.27
N THR A 145 16.22 -6.51 8.10
CA THR A 145 17.36 -6.00 8.84
C THR A 145 18.63 -6.81 8.55
N SER A 146 19.78 -6.12 8.56
CA SER A 146 21.11 -6.73 8.48
C SER A 146 22.14 -5.86 9.19
N ALA A 147 23.19 -6.49 9.71
CA ALA A 147 24.37 -5.81 10.24
C ALA A 147 25.44 -5.60 9.17
N THR A 148 25.48 -6.45 8.13
CA THR A 148 26.56 -6.49 7.14
C THR A 148 26.19 -5.86 5.80
N TRP A 149 24.91 -5.99 5.37
CA TRP A 149 24.46 -5.50 4.09
C TRP A 149 24.26 -3.97 4.09
N SER A 150 24.49 -3.34 2.94
CA SER A 150 24.17 -1.92 2.74
C SER A 150 22.69 -1.69 2.55
N ASP A 151 22.20 -0.45 2.73
CA ASP A 151 20.79 -0.07 2.50
C ASP A 151 20.37 -0.35 1.03
N LEU A 152 21.30 -0.22 0.09
CA LEU A 152 21.08 -0.48 -1.33
C LEU A 152 20.88 -1.96 -1.61
N GLU A 153 21.75 -2.81 -1.05
CA GLU A 153 21.65 -4.27 -1.17
C GLU A 153 20.38 -4.82 -0.52
N LEU A 154 20.02 -4.31 0.67
CA LEU A 154 18.78 -4.65 1.35
C LEU A 154 17.56 -4.26 0.51
N GLY A 155 17.58 -3.07 -0.09
CA GLY A 155 16.51 -2.58 -0.95
C GLY A 155 16.34 -3.44 -2.20
N ASP A 156 17.42 -3.72 -2.91
CA ASP A 156 17.41 -4.56 -4.11
C ASP A 156 16.93 -5.99 -3.80
N TYR A 157 17.38 -6.57 -2.70
CA TYR A 157 16.92 -7.88 -2.26
C TYR A 157 15.44 -7.90 -1.89
N ALA A 158 14.97 -6.88 -1.17
CA ALA A 158 13.57 -6.76 -0.81
C ALA A 158 12.68 -6.69 -2.05
N GLU A 159 13.03 -5.84 -3.02
CA GLU A 159 12.26 -5.63 -4.25
C GLU A 159 12.23 -6.88 -5.12
N ARG A 160 13.38 -7.50 -5.39
CA ARG A 160 13.48 -8.64 -6.32
C ARG A 160 12.97 -9.96 -5.76
N TYR A 161 13.14 -10.19 -4.45
CA TYR A 161 12.90 -11.52 -3.87
C TYR A 161 11.78 -11.56 -2.84
N LEU A 162 11.52 -10.47 -2.11
CA LEU A 162 10.55 -10.49 -1.02
C LEU A 162 9.19 -9.94 -1.45
N VAL A 163 9.14 -8.89 -2.24
CA VAL A 163 7.89 -8.28 -2.70
C VAL A 163 7.00 -9.33 -3.38
N ASP A 164 7.53 -10.11 -4.29
CA ASP A 164 6.77 -11.15 -4.99
C ASP A 164 6.26 -12.26 -4.05
N LYS A 165 7.09 -12.67 -3.08
CA LYS A 165 6.71 -13.70 -2.10
C LYS A 165 5.55 -13.25 -1.21
N PHE A 166 5.50 -11.97 -0.84
CA PHE A 166 4.41 -11.42 -0.04
C PHE A 166 3.20 -11.02 -0.88
N SER A 167 3.40 -10.58 -2.13
CA SER A 167 2.29 -10.24 -3.04
C SER A 167 1.42 -11.43 -3.41
N SER A 168 1.99 -12.63 -3.42
CA SER A 168 1.28 -13.88 -3.68
C SER A 168 0.33 -14.32 -2.56
N ILE A 169 0.39 -13.68 -1.37
CA ILE A 169 -0.50 -14.00 -0.25
C ILE A 169 -1.92 -13.52 -0.59
N ARG A 170 -2.90 -14.38 -0.32
CA ARG A 170 -4.31 -14.04 -0.51
C ARG A 170 -4.68 -12.79 0.29
N ASN A 171 -5.51 -11.92 -0.30
CA ASN A 171 -5.99 -10.67 0.31
C ASN A 171 -4.92 -9.56 0.45
N VAL A 172 -3.71 -9.73 -0.04
CA VAL A 172 -2.78 -8.62 -0.23
C VAL A 172 -3.28 -7.78 -1.40
N GLY A 173 -3.44 -6.49 -1.18
CA GLY A 173 -3.86 -5.53 -2.19
C GLY A 173 -2.68 -4.83 -2.85
N ARG A 174 -1.72 -4.38 -2.03
CA ARG A 174 -0.53 -3.68 -2.48
C ARG A 174 0.61 -3.87 -1.49
N ILE A 175 1.84 -3.85 -2.00
CA ILE A 175 3.06 -3.76 -1.20
C ILE A 175 3.76 -2.45 -1.53
N ARG A 176 4.35 -1.82 -0.53
CA ARG A 176 5.25 -0.67 -0.67
C ARG A 176 6.52 -0.92 0.11
N THR A 177 7.63 -0.69 -0.51
CA THR A 177 8.92 -0.67 0.15
C THR A 177 9.16 0.71 0.77
N GLY A 178 9.57 0.74 2.03
CA GLY A 178 9.90 1.95 2.78
C GLY A 178 11.39 2.00 3.05
N GLY A 179 12.01 3.17 2.84
CA GLY A 179 13.46 3.31 2.95
C GLY A 179 14.22 2.69 1.78
N LEU A 180 13.50 2.29 0.73
CA LEU A 180 14.11 1.81 -0.50
C LEU A 180 14.96 2.93 -1.08
N ARG A 181 16.22 2.63 -1.31
CA ARG A 181 17.14 3.46 -2.05
C ARG A 181 17.41 2.77 -3.37
N GLU A 182 16.62 3.14 -4.39
CA GLU A 182 16.87 2.65 -5.74
C GLU A 182 18.27 3.05 -6.17
N LEU A 183 19.01 2.07 -6.69
CA LEU A 183 20.35 2.30 -7.21
C LEU A 183 20.24 3.10 -8.50
N SER A 184 20.93 4.22 -8.57
CA SER A 184 21.05 5.04 -9.76
C SER A 184 22.50 5.45 -10.01
N ILE A 185 22.78 5.89 -11.22
CA ILE A 185 24.04 6.54 -11.53
C ILE A 185 23.82 8.04 -11.34
N ARG A 186 24.57 8.62 -10.40
CA ARG A 186 24.61 10.06 -10.18
C ARG A 186 25.65 10.70 -11.07
N VAL A 187 25.25 11.75 -11.76
CA VAL A 187 26.11 12.54 -12.62
C VAL A 187 26.26 13.91 -11.96
N TRP A 188 27.42 14.14 -11.36
CA TRP A 188 27.77 15.41 -10.74
C TRP A 188 28.43 16.31 -11.76
N ILE A 189 27.69 17.26 -12.28
CA ILE A 189 28.15 18.19 -13.34
C ILE A 189 29.00 19.29 -12.71
N ASP A 190 30.18 19.53 -13.29
CA ASP A 190 31.08 20.62 -12.91
C ASP A 190 30.82 21.86 -13.80
N PRO A 191 30.26 22.95 -13.23
CA PRO A 191 29.94 24.14 -14.00
C PRO A 191 31.17 24.80 -14.67
N ILE A 192 32.36 24.69 -14.03
CA ILE A 192 33.58 25.27 -14.55
C ILE A 192 34.04 24.51 -15.81
N LYS A 193 34.03 23.19 -15.74
CA LYS A 193 34.36 22.30 -16.86
C LYS A 193 33.37 22.45 -18.03
N LEU A 194 32.08 22.61 -17.73
CA LEU A 194 31.06 22.91 -18.75
C LEU A 194 31.36 24.20 -19.49
N ALA A 195 31.62 25.30 -18.75
CA ALA A 195 31.92 26.60 -19.33
C ALA A 195 33.22 26.56 -20.17
N ALA A 196 34.26 25.86 -19.69
CA ALA A 196 35.52 25.70 -20.42
C ALA A 196 35.35 24.96 -21.76
N ASN A 197 34.38 24.07 -21.88
CA ASN A 197 34.10 23.31 -23.09
C ASN A 197 32.94 23.90 -23.93
N ASN A 198 32.37 25.06 -23.52
CA ASN A 198 31.20 25.67 -24.14
C ASN A 198 30.03 24.67 -24.28
N ILE A 199 29.71 23.96 -23.19
CA ILE A 199 28.62 22.98 -23.09
C ILE A 199 27.61 23.48 -22.07
N THR A 200 26.34 23.36 -22.40
CA THR A 200 25.22 23.66 -21.52
C THR A 200 24.75 22.38 -20.76
N VAL A 201 24.11 22.55 -19.61
CA VAL A 201 23.50 21.46 -18.88
C VAL A 201 22.48 20.71 -19.75
N GLN A 202 21.76 21.45 -20.59
CA GLN A 202 20.75 20.92 -21.51
C GLN A 202 21.36 20.00 -22.57
N GLU A 203 22.56 20.34 -23.08
CA GLU A 203 23.28 19.45 -24.03
C GLU A 203 23.70 18.13 -23.34
N VAL A 204 24.10 18.20 -22.07
CA VAL A 204 24.41 16.97 -21.28
C VAL A 204 23.15 16.12 -21.07
N GLU A 205 22.06 16.75 -20.70
CA GLU A 205 20.77 16.04 -20.49
C GLU A 205 20.29 15.39 -21.79
N SER A 206 20.32 16.13 -22.90
CA SER A 206 19.91 15.60 -24.21
C SER A 206 20.82 14.43 -24.65
N ALA A 207 22.13 14.54 -24.47
CA ALA A 207 23.04 13.44 -24.79
C ALA A 207 22.79 12.20 -23.95
N LEU A 208 22.50 12.34 -22.64
CA LEU A 208 22.14 11.22 -21.76
C LEU A 208 20.82 10.58 -22.19
N ARG A 209 19.85 11.37 -22.61
CA ARG A 209 18.54 10.89 -23.06
C ARG A 209 18.59 10.19 -24.41
N ASP A 210 19.30 10.76 -25.37
CA ASP A 210 19.36 10.27 -26.75
C ASP A 210 20.24 9.04 -26.92
N GLU A 211 21.28 8.91 -26.10
CA GLU A 211 22.21 7.79 -26.19
C GLU A 211 21.86 6.61 -25.27
N ASN A 212 21.00 6.79 -24.27
CA ASN A 212 20.58 5.70 -23.37
C ASN A 212 19.25 5.10 -23.82
N VAL A 213 19.24 4.49 -25.01
CA VAL A 213 18.04 3.93 -25.62
C VAL A 213 18.23 2.50 -26.09
N ARG A 214 17.18 1.71 -25.98
CA ARG A 214 17.03 0.40 -26.64
C ARG A 214 16.09 0.59 -27.82
N LEU A 215 16.60 0.44 -29.02
CA LEU A 215 15.80 0.58 -30.23
C LEU A 215 15.66 -0.80 -30.91
N PRO A 216 14.44 -1.23 -31.23
CA PRO A 216 14.25 -2.38 -32.12
C PRO A 216 14.76 -2.00 -33.50
N ALA A 217 15.70 -2.77 -34.04
CA ALA A 217 16.29 -2.54 -35.37
C ALA A 217 15.60 -3.35 -36.47
N GLY A 218 14.54 -4.08 -36.15
CA GLY A 218 13.78 -4.92 -37.08
C GLY A 218 14.04 -6.40 -36.91
N THR A 219 13.46 -7.20 -37.80
CA THR A 219 13.61 -8.64 -37.85
C THR A 219 14.33 -9.07 -39.14
N LEU A 220 15.29 -9.96 -39.00
CA LEU A 220 15.90 -10.64 -40.12
C LEU A 220 15.15 -11.95 -40.32
N GLU A 221 14.40 -12.02 -41.43
CA GLU A 221 13.71 -13.24 -41.85
C GLU A 221 14.67 -14.12 -42.63
N ALA A 222 14.98 -15.31 -42.12
CA ALA A 222 15.69 -16.38 -42.82
C ALA A 222 14.80 -17.61 -42.88
N ASN A 223 15.03 -18.49 -43.86
CA ASN A 223 14.15 -19.59 -44.29
C ASN A 223 13.50 -20.45 -43.19
N ASN A 224 13.91 -20.34 -41.90
CA ASN A 224 13.31 -21.09 -40.79
C ASN A 224 13.49 -20.44 -39.42
N ILE A 225 14.04 -19.22 -39.35
CA ILE A 225 14.31 -18.52 -38.07
C ILE A 225 14.12 -17.02 -38.29
N ASP A 226 13.29 -16.42 -37.49
CA ASP A 226 13.15 -14.96 -37.40
C ASP A 226 14.05 -14.44 -36.27
N LEU A 227 15.06 -13.67 -36.62
CA LEU A 227 16.00 -13.06 -35.70
C LEU A 227 15.60 -11.58 -35.47
N THR A 228 15.13 -11.27 -34.27
CA THR A 228 14.90 -9.87 -33.88
C THR A 228 16.21 -9.19 -33.53
N ILE A 229 16.54 -8.13 -34.23
CA ILE A 229 17.74 -7.33 -34.00
C ILE A 229 17.35 -6.18 -33.07
N ASN A 230 18.02 -6.08 -31.93
CA ASN A 230 17.89 -4.97 -30.99
C ASN A 230 19.22 -4.22 -30.92
N ILE A 231 19.18 -2.90 -31.08
CA ILE A 231 20.29 -2.01 -30.76
C ILE A 231 20.18 -1.66 -29.28
N ASP A 232 21.05 -2.22 -28.46
CA ASP A 232 21.14 -1.91 -27.04
C ASP A 232 22.29 -0.94 -26.77
N LYS A 233 21.94 0.35 -26.59
CA LYS A 233 22.86 1.41 -26.18
C LYS A 233 22.69 1.75 -24.69
N SER A 234 22.15 0.81 -23.88
CA SER A 234 21.97 1.08 -22.46
C SER A 234 23.30 1.08 -21.71
N TYR A 235 23.53 2.17 -20.98
CA TYR A 235 24.75 2.36 -20.18
C TYR A 235 24.49 1.85 -18.75
N ASN A 236 24.59 0.55 -18.55
CA ASN A 236 24.49 -0.07 -17.22
C ASN A 236 25.84 -0.13 -16.50
N ASP A 237 26.90 0.36 -17.15
CA ASP A 237 28.28 0.34 -16.65
C ASP A 237 28.79 1.79 -16.57
N LEU A 238 29.34 2.17 -15.40
CA LEU A 238 29.91 3.48 -15.16
C LEU A 238 31.00 3.85 -16.15
N ASP A 239 31.86 2.89 -16.51
CA ASP A 239 33.00 3.17 -17.38
C ASP A 239 32.57 3.40 -18.83
N LYS A 240 31.51 2.73 -19.26
CA LYS A 240 30.89 3.02 -20.56
C LYS A 240 30.20 4.38 -20.57
N LEU A 241 29.50 4.72 -19.49
CA LEU A 241 28.80 6.00 -19.38
C LEU A 241 29.78 7.19 -19.31
N LYS A 242 30.94 7.03 -18.68
CA LYS A 242 32.00 8.06 -18.68
C LYS A 242 32.47 8.39 -20.09
N GLN A 243 32.44 7.45 -21.02
CA GLN A 243 32.86 7.63 -22.40
C GLN A 243 31.77 8.20 -23.32
N LEU A 244 30.58 8.49 -22.81
CA LEU A 244 29.49 9.05 -23.58
C LEU A 244 29.90 10.35 -24.23
N PRO A 245 29.79 10.51 -25.58
CA PRO A 245 30.09 11.73 -26.28
C PRO A 245 28.94 12.74 -26.08
N ILE A 246 29.25 13.89 -25.49
CA ILE A 246 28.30 15.01 -25.31
C ILE A 246 28.31 15.92 -26.53
N LYS A 247 29.51 16.29 -27.00
CA LYS A 247 29.67 17.22 -28.13
C LYS A 247 30.75 16.74 -29.08
N LYS A 248 30.39 16.67 -30.36
CA LYS A 248 31.36 16.41 -31.44
C LYS A 248 31.75 17.75 -32.06
N GLY A 249 32.87 18.30 -31.63
CA GLY A 249 33.50 19.46 -32.32
C GLY A 249 34.30 19.01 -33.51
N LYS A 250 34.76 19.98 -34.35
CA LYS A 250 35.59 19.65 -35.54
C LYS A 250 36.92 18.99 -35.19
N ASP A 251 37.48 19.29 -34.01
CA ASP A 251 38.79 18.79 -33.58
C ASP A 251 38.79 18.12 -32.20
N ASN A 252 37.70 18.25 -31.39
CA ASN A 252 37.66 17.72 -30.05
C ASN A 252 36.32 17.01 -29.78
N LEU A 253 36.40 15.75 -29.30
CA LEU A 253 35.28 15.00 -28.77
C LEU A 253 35.25 15.20 -27.26
N VAL A 254 34.22 15.90 -26.74
CA VAL A 254 34.03 16.05 -25.29
C VAL A 254 33.16 14.92 -24.77
N ARG A 255 33.67 14.21 -23.80
CA ARG A 255 32.99 13.07 -23.15
C ARG A 255 32.38 13.51 -21.82
N LEU A 256 31.44 12.69 -21.30
CA LEU A 256 30.79 12.95 -20.02
C LEU A 256 31.79 13.02 -18.86
N SER A 257 32.86 12.19 -18.87
CA SER A 257 33.94 12.25 -17.89
C SER A 257 34.72 13.57 -17.84
N ASP A 258 34.71 14.36 -18.94
CA ASP A 258 35.45 15.61 -19.02
C ASP A 258 34.72 16.75 -18.30
N VAL A 259 33.39 16.61 -18.09
CA VAL A 259 32.51 17.66 -17.54
C VAL A 259 31.76 17.24 -16.30
N ALA A 260 31.80 15.94 -15.93
CA ALA A 260 31.07 15.41 -14.78
C ALA A 260 31.81 14.26 -14.06
N GLU A 261 31.54 14.12 -12.79
CA GLU A 261 31.90 12.94 -12.00
C GLU A 261 30.70 12.00 -11.88
N LEU A 262 30.95 10.69 -12.05
CA LEU A 262 29.93 9.68 -12.00
C LEU A 262 30.15 8.74 -10.83
N GLU A 263 29.09 8.49 -10.06
CA GLU A 263 29.09 7.53 -8.97
C GLU A 263 27.80 6.72 -8.91
N PHE A 264 27.85 5.53 -8.38
CA PHE A 264 26.64 4.81 -7.95
C PHE A 264 26.13 5.40 -6.66
N GLY A 265 24.85 5.72 -6.63
CA GLY A 265 24.21 6.24 -5.43
C GLY A 265 22.71 6.05 -5.43
N PRO A 266 22.03 6.39 -4.35
CA PRO A 266 20.57 6.31 -4.30
C PRO A 266 19.93 7.42 -5.12
N VAL A 267 18.79 7.14 -5.77
CA VAL A 267 17.97 8.15 -6.48
C VAL A 267 17.63 9.31 -5.54
N THR A 268 17.29 9.01 -4.29
CA THR A 268 17.06 10.02 -3.26
C THR A 268 17.71 9.61 -1.93
N SER A 269 18.32 10.57 -1.26
CA SER A 269 18.86 10.40 0.09
C SER A 269 17.88 10.82 1.19
N LYS A 270 16.71 11.36 0.81
CA LYS A 270 15.75 11.97 1.75
C LYS A 270 14.84 10.96 2.46
N VAL A 271 14.75 9.72 1.97
CA VAL A 271 13.92 8.68 2.58
C VAL A 271 14.78 7.80 3.46
N LEU A 272 14.49 7.83 4.76
CA LEU A 272 15.09 6.96 5.76
C LEU A 272 13.98 6.14 6.42
N PHE A 273 14.12 4.83 6.41
CA PHE A 273 13.32 3.93 7.23
C PHE A 273 14.23 3.40 8.35
N SER A 274 13.82 3.59 9.59
CA SER A 274 14.53 3.02 10.73
C SER A 274 13.55 2.22 11.58
N ALA A 275 13.90 0.99 11.91
CA ALA A 275 13.18 0.18 12.87
C ALA A 275 14.12 -0.17 14.01
N GLN A 276 13.63 0.00 15.24
CA GLN A 276 14.37 -0.33 16.44
C GLN A 276 14.00 -1.76 16.83
N SER A 277 14.94 -2.69 16.68
CA SER A 277 14.77 -4.06 17.18
C SER A 277 15.21 -4.13 18.65
N LYS A 278 14.51 -4.97 19.44
CA LYS A 278 14.91 -5.26 20.82
C LYS A 278 16.30 -5.92 20.93
N LYS A 279 16.83 -6.45 19.83
CA LYS A 279 18.06 -7.23 19.78
C LYS A 279 19.30 -6.47 19.34
N ALA A 280 19.15 -5.37 18.62
CA ALA A 280 20.30 -4.59 18.17
C ALA A 280 19.93 -3.13 17.87
N LEU A 281 20.75 -2.21 18.41
CA LEU A 281 20.79 -0.81 18.04
C LEU A 281 21.68 -0.67 16.77
N ASN A 282 21.24 0.13 15.79
CA ASN A 282 21.97 0.46 14.55
C ASN A 282 21.99 -0.60 13.43
N LEU A 283 20.97 -1.46 13.31
CA LEU A 283 20.80 -2.27 12.12
C LEU A 283 20.33 -1.42 10.94
N LYS A 284 20.91 -1.64 9.77
CA LYS A 284 20.38 -1.12 8.52
C LYS A 284 19.05 -1.82 8.24
N THR A 285 18.07 -1.05 7.77
CA THR A 285 16.70 -1.53 7.73
C THR A 285 15.97 -1.02 6.50
N VAL A 286 15.30 -1.92 5.81
CA VAL A 286 14.33 -1.62 4.76
C VAL A 286 12.96 -2.11 5.20
N GLY A 287 11.94 -1.26 5.05
CA GLY A 287 10.56 -1.59 5.40
C GLY A 287 9.80 -2.19 4.23
N ILE A 288 8.99 -3.20 4.50
CA ILE A 288 8.03 -3.75 3.55
C ILE A 288 6.64 -3.53 4.13
N GLY A 289 5.91 -2.56 3.58
CA GLY A 289 4.56 -2.21 3.98
C GLY A 289 3.53 -3.00 3.20
N ILE A 290 2.73 -3.81 3.88
CA ILE A 290 1.68 -4.63 3.28
C ILE A 290 0.33 -3.99 3.54
N TYR A 291 -0.44 -3.82 2.47
CA TYR A 291 -1.79 -3.24 2.48
C TYR A 291 -2.80 -4.32 2.13
N ALA A 292 -3.85 -4.43 2.92
CA ALA A 292 -4.94 -5.35 2.63
C ALA A 292 -5.72 -4.93 1.39
N ARG A 293 -6.28 -5.90 0.67
CA ARG A 293 -7.29 -5.64 -0.35
C ARG A 293 -8.56 -5.09 0.30
N SER A 294 -9.29 -4.23 -0.41
CA SER A 294 -10.57 -3.71 0.08
C SER A 294 -11.50 -4.84 0.50
N GLY A 295 -12.12 -4.70 1.67
CA GLY A 295 -13.03 -5.69 2.25
C GLY A 295 -12.38 -6.96 2.82
N ALA A 296 -11.06 -7.09 2.79
CA ALA A 296 -10.36 -8.24 3.37
C ALA A 296 -10.25 -8.13 4.91
N SER A 297 -10.22 -9.28 5.58
CA SER A 297 -9.97 -9.35 7.02
C SER A 297 -8.50 -9.07 7.32
N THR A 298 -8.24 -7.96 8.02
CA THR A 298 -6.90 -7.56 8.47
C THR A 298 -6.28 -8.61 9.40
N VAL A 299 -7.11 -9.27 10.21
CA VAL A 299 -6.66 -10.28 11.18
C VAL A 299 -6.22 -11.56 10.49
N GLU A 300 -6.99 -12.04 9.51
CA GLU A 300 -6.62 -13.24 8.74
C GLU A 300 -5.36 -12.97 7.91
N LEU A 301 -5.33 -11.84 7.21
CA LEU A 301 -4.16 -11.44 6.45
C LEU A 301 -2.90 -11.40 7.32
N SER A 302 -3.01 -10.83 8.53
CA SER A 302 -1.88 -10.80 9.47
C SER A 302 -1.39 -12.18 9.87
N LYS A 303 -2.29 -13.17 10.05
CA LYS A 303 -1.91 -14.56 10.35
C LYS A 303 -1.14 -15.19 9.18
N ASP A 304 -1.61 -14.97 7.95
CA ASP A 304 -0.98 -15.53 6.76
C ASP A 304 0.41 -14.90 6.52
N ILE A 305 0.53 -13.58 6.73
CA ILE A 305 1.82 -12.88 6.65
C ILE A 305 2.80 -13.41 7.70
N LYS A 306 2.37 -13.60 8.95
CA LYS A 306 3.23 -14.15 10.01
C LYS A 306 3.78 -15.52 9.65
N LYS A 307 2.93 -16.41 9.16
CA LYS A 307 3.37 -17.74 8.66
C LYS A 307 4.39 -17.61 7.54
N LYS A 308 4.14 -16.67 6.60
CA LYS A 308 5.06 -16.44 5.49
C LYS A 308 6.40 -15.87 5.95
N ILE A 309 6.42 -14.98 6.93
CA ILE A 309 7.66 -14.47 7.54
C ILE A 309 8.47 -15.63 8.15
N GLU A 310 7.85 -16.52 8.90
CA GLU A 310 8.52 -17.69 9.49
C GLU A 310 9.10 -18.64 8.43
N GLU A 311 8.36 -18.85 7.33
CA GLU A 311 8.83 -19.65 6.19
C GLU A 311 10.02 -19.00 5.49
N VAL A 312 9.93 -17.70 5.21
CA VAL A 312 10.95 -16.95 4.49
C VAL A 312 12.21 -16.81 5.34
N ASN A 313 12.09 -16.52 6.63
CA ASN A 313 13.23 -16.39 7.55
C ASN A 313 14.14 -17.63 7.60
N LYS A 314 13.57 -18.84 7.40
CA LYS A 314 14.36 -20.08 7.36
C LYS A 314 15.29 -20.17 6.16
N ASN A 315 15.00 -19.44 5.10
CA ASN A 315 15.69 -19.50 3.81
C ASN A 315 16.36 -18.18 3.42
N LEU A 316 16.49 -17.22 4.36
CA LEU A 316 17.20 -15.97 4.09
C LEU A 316 18.72 -16.20 4.05
N PRO A 317 19.42 -15.55 3.12
CA PRO A 317 20.88 -15.62 3.06
C PRO A 317 21.56 -14.75 4.14
N GLY A 318 22.69 -15.20 4.60
CA GLY A 318 23.55 -14.42 5.51
C GLY A 318 22.94 -14.11 6.86
N ASP A 319 23.04 -12.84 7.25
CA ASP A 319 22.52 -12.29 8.51
C ASP A 319 21.18 -11.56 8.33
N LEU A 320 20.52 -11.73 7.17
CA LEU A 320 19.21 -11.12 6.91
C LEU A 320 18.16 -11.67 7.86
N ASN A 321 17.35 -10.77 8.41
CA ASN A 321 16.24 -11.13 9.27
C ASN A 321 15.01 -10.29 8.99
N LEU A 322 13.83 -10.93 8.99
CA LEU A 322 12.53 -10.26 8.87
C LEU A 322 11.88 -10.18 10.24
N GLU A 323 11.59 -8.97 10.68
CA GLU A 323 10.87 -8.71 11.92
C GLU A 323 9.61 -7.87 11.65
N ILE A 324 8.57 -8.07 12.47
CA ILE A 324 7.35 -7.27 12.39
C ILE A 324 7.59 -5.96 13.13
N ALA A 325 7.70 -4.86 12.39
CA ALA A 325 7.87 -3.53 12.96
C ALA A 325 6.52 -2.94 13.46
N PHE A 326 5.44 -3.19 12.72
CA PHE A 326 4.10 -2.72 13.06
C PHE A 326 3.06 -3.72 12.57
N ASN A 327 2.04 -3.99 13.37
CA ASN A 327 0.94 -4.86 13.00
C ASN A 327 -0.39 -4.31 13.54
N ARG A 328 -1.20 -3.77 12.64
CA ARG A 328 -2.51 -3.21 12.99
C ARG A 328 -3.48 -4.26 13.52
N ALA A 329 -3.39 -5.51 13.01
CA ALA A 329 -4.25 -6.60 13.45
C ALA A 329 -4.11 -6.95 14.94
N THR A 330 -2.98 -6.60 15.56
CA THR A 330 -2.78 -6.83 17.00
C THR A 330 -3.80 -6.05 17.82
N TYR A 331 -3.97 -4.76 17.53
CA TYR A 331 -4.96 -3.91 18.22
C TYR A 331 -6.39 -4.41 18.02
N ILE A 332 -6.72 -4.83 16.80
CA ILE A 332 -8.05 -5.37 16.49
C ILE A 332 -8.29 -6.67 17.27
N SER A 333 -7.31 -7.57 17.28
CA SER A 333 -7.40 -8.85 18.00
C SER A 333 -7.52 -8.64 19.51
N GLU A 334 -6.79 -7.71 20.07
CA GLU A 334 -6.84 -7.37 21.49
C GLU A 334 -8.21 -6.77 21.85
N ALA A 335 -8.75 -5.86 21.04
CA ALA A 335 -10.08 -5.30 21.23
C ALA A 335 -11.18 -6.39 21.21
N ILE A 336 -11.11 -7.32 20.26
CA ILE A 336 -12.05 -8.44 20.18
C ILE A 336 -11.95 -9.35 21.41
N ASN A 337 -10.73 -9.68 21.84
CA ASN A 337 -10.53 -10.50 23.03
C ASN A 337 -11.07 -9.81 24.29
N GLU A 338 -10.94 -8.48 24.38
CA GLU A 338 -11.50 -7.73 25.49
C GLU A 338 -13.04 -7.73 25.49
N VAL A 339 -13.66 -7.63 24.30
CA VAL A 339 -15.11 -7.80 24.17
C VAL A 339 -15.55 -9.18 24.63
N TYR A 340 -14.88 -10.27 24.24
CA TYR A 340 -15.20 -11.63 24.70
C TYR A 340 -15.04 -11.77 26.21
N LYS A 341 -13.98 -11.25 26.79
CA LYS A 341 -13.78 -11.24 28.25
C LYS A 341 -14.92 -10.50 28.97
N THR A 342 -15.25 -9.30 28.48
CA THR A 342 -16.29 -8.48 29.09
C THR A 342 -17.66 -9.16 29.01
N LEU A 343 -17.99 -9.80 27.87
CA LEU A 343 -19.20 -10.58 27.72
C LEU A 343 -19.25 -11.75 28.71
N LEU A 344 -18.12 -12.45 28.86
CA LEU A 344 -18.04 -13.57 29.82
C LEU A 344 -18.24 -13.10 31.27
N ILE A 345 -17.57 -12.01 31.65
CA ILE A 345 -17.69 -11.40 32.99
C ILE A 345 -19.14 -10.95 33.22
N ALA A 346 -19.73 -10.25 32.26
CA ALA A 346 -21.12 -9.80 32.35
C ALA A 346 -22.09 -10.98 32.49
N PHE A 347 -21.91 -12.05 31.72
CA PHE A 347 -22.70 -13.26 31.81
C PHE A 347 -22.62 -13.89 33.20
N ILE A 348 -21.41 -14.08 33.75
CA ILE A 348 -21.22 -14.66 35.09
C ILE A 348 -21.89 -13.75 36.14
N LEU A 349 -21.74 -12.45 36.05
CA LEU A 349 -22.30 -11.51 36.99
C LEU A 349 -23.82 -11.51 36.97
N VAL A 350 -24.43 -11.56 35.78
CA VAL A 350 -25.90 -11.69 35.64
C VAL A 350 -26.40 -13.01 36.24
N VAL A 351 -25.73 -14.12 36.01
CA VAL A 351 -26.11 -15.44 36.61
C VAL A 351 -26.01 -15.38 38.12
N ILE A 352 -24.97 -14.75 38.69
CA ILE A 352 -24.82 -14.59 40.16
C ILE A 352 -25.94 -13.71 40.71
N ILE A 353 -26.28 -12.62 40.08
CA ILE A 353 -27.36 -11.72 40.51
C ILE A 353 -28.71 -12.49 40.50
N ILE A 354 -29.01 -13.19 39.41
CA ILE A 354 -30.21 -13.98 39.31
C ILE A 354 -30.29 -15.04 40.44
N TYR A 355 -29.14 -15.67 40.72
CA TYR A 355 -29.07 -16.67 41.83
C TYR A 355 -29.35 -16.04 43.19
N LEU A 356 -28.78 -14.85 43.47
CA LEU A 356 -29.00 -14.14 44.72
C LEU A 356 -30.48 -13.75 44.94
N PHE A 357 -31.17 -13.38 43.85
CA PHE A 357 -32.59 -12.99 43.94
C PHE A 357 -33.54 -14.19 43.99
N LEU A 358 -33.27 -15.27 43.25
CA LEU A 358 -34.17 -16.45 43.21
C LEU A 358 -33.90 -17.46 44.31
N GLY A 359 -32.70 -17.49 44.90
CA GLY A 359 -32.34 -18.42 45.97
C GLY A 359 -32.38 -19.90 45.60
N ASN A 360 -32.62 -20.23 44.33
CA ASN A 360 -32.80 -21.60 43.87
C ASN A 360 -32.03 -21.87 42.58
N LEU A 361 -31.03 -22.75 42.67
CA LEU A 361 -30.15 -23.11 41.54
C LEU A 361 -30.92 -23.67 40.33
N LYS A 362 -32.00 -24.42 40.57
CA LYS A 362 -32.82 -24.99 39.48
C LYS A 362 -33.55 -23.89 38.68
N ALA A 363 -33.98 -22.84 39.35
CA ALA A 363 -34.64 -21.71 38.70
C ALA A 363 -33.68 -20.84 37.89
N VAL A 364 -32.41 -20.81 38.25
CA VAL A 364 -31.33 -20.02 37.52
C VAL A 364 -30.93 -20.69 36.22
N ILE A 365 -31.06 -22.00 36.05
CA ILE A 365 -30.65 -22.73 34.85
C ILE A 365 -31.36 -22.23 33.61
N VAL A 366 -32.65 -21.90 33.69
CA VAL A 366 -33.42 -21.44 32.52
C VAL A 366 -32.90 -20.11 31.96
N PRO A 367 -32.78 -19.04 32.74
CA PRO A 367 -32.18 -17.79 32.24
C PRO A 367 -30.70 -17.94 31.90
N ALA A 368 -29.94 -18.76 32.60
CA ALA A 368 -28.53 -19.02 32.29
C ALA A 368 -28.31 -19.67 30.93
N ILE A 369 -29.25 -20.50 30.44
CA ILE A 369 -29.20 -21.07 29.09
C ILE A 369 -29.79 -20.09 28.06
N ALA A 370 -30.84 -19.36 28.42
CA ALA A 370 -31.48 -18.43 27.48
C ALA A 370 -30.58 -17.27 27.05
N LEU A 371 -29.70 -16.80 27.94
CA LEU A 371 -28.78 -15.70 27.64
C LEU A 371 -27.77 -16.04 26.50
N PRO A 372 -27.01 -17.15 26.57
CA PRO A 372 -26.13 -17.55 25.46
C PRO A 372 -26.89 -17.81 24.16
N VAL A 373 -28.08 -18.46 24.25
CA VAL A 373 -28.91 -18.71 23.07
C VAL A 373 -29.31 -17.41 22.37
N SER A 374 -29.78 -16.42 23.15
CA SER A 374 -30.17 -15.12 22.59
C SER A 374 -28.98 -14.37 22.00
N LEU A 375 -27.81 -14.43 22.64
CA LEU A 375 -26.59 -13.80 22.17
C LEU A 375 -26.10 -14.41 20.86
N VAL A 376 -26.13 -15.75 20.75
CA VAL A 376 -25.79 -16.42 19.49
C VAL A 376 -26.85 -16.16 18.41
N ALA A 377 -28.13 -16.08 18.76
CA ALA A 377 -29.20 -15.75 17.83
C ALA A 377 -29.10 -14.34 17.25
N THR A 378 -28.49 -13.38 17.96
CA THR A 378 -28.27 -12.00 17.47
C THR A 378 -27.40 -11.96 16.22
N PHE A 379 -26.53 -12.95 16.00
CA PHE A 379 -25.71 -13.01 14.77
C PHE A 379 -26.49 -13.42 13.52
N LEU A 380 -27.77 -13.78 13.65
CA LEU A 380 -28.65 -14.10 12.51
C LEU A 380 -29.36 -12.88 11.91
N GLY A 381 -29.41 -11.76 12.63
CA GLY A 381 -30.02 -10.49 12.19
C GLY A 381 -28.96 -9.53 11.74
#